data_0ce64e37cf2c0f212311407a0f546300
#
_entry.id   0ce64e37cf2c0f212311407a0f546300
#
_cell.length_a   1.000
_cell.length_b   1.000
_cell.length_c   1.000
_cell.angle_alpha   90.00
_cell.angle_beta   90.00
_cell.angle_gamma   90.00
#
_symmetry.space_group_name_H-M   'P 1'
#
loop_
_entity.id
_entity.type
_entity.pdbx_description
1 polymer ?
#
loop_
_entity_poly.entity_id
_entity_poly.type
_entity_poly.pdbx_seq_one_letter_code
_entity_poly.pdbx_strand_id
1 'polypeptide(L)'
;HVEGTPAVAPKAPENLRGLEDVKYFHIMGCSLMASLNFGREILKTLYLFQEQGTRISFDPNVRMEMMHEPEVMNLVKEVFFNSEICMPGVSELQMITGKSSAEEAVKEAFQSKRLEILVLKDGSRGSKVYTREGQSFHTGVYKIHQVDATGAGDSFDAAFLCGLLQKKSLQEAARMGAAAGALNAAAFGPMEGDISPDTVRNMIEKGEGI
;
A
#
# COMPACT_ATOMS: atom_id res chain seq x y z
N HIS A 1 -0.06 16.78 -14.94
CA HIS A 1 -0.74 15.87 -15.86
C HIS A 1 -0.60 16.37 -17.28
N VAL A 2 -0.32 15.47 -18.22
CA VAL A 2 -0.29 15.81 -19.64
C VAL A 2 -1.71 15.69 -20.19
N GLU A 3 -2.23 16.77 -20.75
CA GLU A 3 -3.56 16.82 -21.36
C GLU A 3 -3.68 15.71 -22.43
N GLY A 4 -4.81 15.00 -22.46
CA GLY A 4 -5.03 13.88 -23.37
C GLY A 4 -4.56 12.52 -22.90
N THR A 5 -3.94 12.40 -21.71
CA THR A 5 -3.65 11.09 -21.12
C THR A 5 -4.90 10.46 -20.49
N PRO A 6 -4.96 9.11 -20.35
CA PRO A 6 -6.08 8.44 -19.66
C PRO A 6 -6.36 8.98 -18.25
N ALA A 7 -5.35 9.52 -17.56
CA ALA A 7 -5.48 10.12 -16.23
C ALA A 7 -6.32 11.41 -16.22
N VAL A 8 -6.53 12.07 -17.36
CA VAL A 8 -7.30 13.32 -17.45
C VAL A 8 -8.80 13.08 -17.54
N ALA A 9 -9.23 11.97 -18.15
CA ALA A 9 -10.65 11.64 -18.31
C ALA A 9 -10.91 10.13 -18.07
N PRO A 10 -10.47 9.58 -16.93
CA PRO A 10 -10.73 8.19 -16.63
C PRO A 10 -12.21 7.96 -16.37
N LYS A 11 -12.66 6.75 -16.65
CA LYS A 11 -13.98 6.27 -16.26
C LYS A 11 -13.83 4.91 -15.61
N ALA A 12 -14.62 4.67 -14.57
CA ALA A 12 -14.76 3.33 -14.03
C ALA A 12 -15.28 2.38 -15.12
N PRO A 13 -14.86 1.11 -15.12
CA PRO A 13 -15.41 0.13 -16.02
C PRO A 13 -16.92 -0.06 -15.75
N GLU A 14 -17.70 -0.37 -16.78
CA GLU A 14 -19.12 -0.68 -16.59
C GLU A 14 -19.35 -2.01 -15.87
N ASN A 15 -18.42 -2.92 -15.99
CA ASN A 15 -18.41 -4.22 -15.34
C ASN A 15 -16.98 -4.77 -15.26
N LEU A 16 -16.80 -5.86 -14.51
CA LEU A 16 -15.50 -6.51 -14.33
C LEU A 16 -15.35 -7.81 -15.13
N ARG A 17 -16.01 -7.89 -16.30
CA ARG A 17 -15.94 -9.09 -17.18
C ARG A 17 -14.49 -9.39 -17.56
N GLY A 18 -14.05 -10.63 -17.32
CA GLY A 18 -12.68 -11.06 -17.53
C GLY A 18 -11.74 -10.78 -16.35
N LEU A 19 -12.25 -10.24 -15.27
CA LEU A 19 -11.52 -9.95 -14.01
C LEU A 19 -12.10 -10.71 -12.81
N GLU A 20 -12.85 -11.77 -13.03
CA GLU A 20 -13.56 -12.55 -11.99
C GLU A 20 -12.59 -13.23 -11.02
N ASP A 21 -11.37 -13.55 -11.48
CA ASP A 21 -10.33 -14.22 -10.68
C ASP A 21 -9.39 -13.29 -9.94
N VAL A 22 -9.58 -11.97 -10.05
CA VAL A 22 -8.75 -10.97 -9.36
C VAL A 22 -8.92 -11.12 -7.84
N LYS A 23 -7.80 -11.33 -7.13
CA LYS A 23 -7.80 -11.54 -5.67
C LYS A 23 -7.63 -10.25 -4.90
N TYR A 24 -6.86 -9.32 -5.43
CA TYR A 24 -6.62 -8.00 -4.84
C TYR A 24 -6.76 -6.92 -5.89
N PHE A 25 -7.51 -5.88 -5.57
CA PHE A 25 -7.49 -4.61 -6.28
C PHE A 25 -6.67 -3.63 -5.43
N HIS A 26 -5.46 -3.32 -5.88
CA HIS A 26 -4.57 -2.41 -5.18
C HIS A 26 -4.76 -0.97 -5.67
N ILE A 27 -4.90 -0.05 -4.72
CA ILE A 27 -5.07 1.37 -4.99
C ILE A 27 -3.88 2.13 -4.40
N MET A 28 -3.20 2.91 -5.26
CA MET A 28 -2.21 3.88 -4.85
C MET A 28 -2.89 5.22 -4.59
N GLY A 29 -2.77 5.76 -3.38
CA GLY A 29 -3.46 6.98 -2.98
C GLY A 29 -3.05 8.23 -3.76
N CYS A 30 -1.82 8.30 -4.27
CA CYS A 30 -1.41 9.37 -5.17
C CYS A 30 -2.31 9.48 -6.42
N SER A 31 -2.93 8.39 -6.86
CA SER A 31 -3.90 8.39 -7.95
C SER A 31 -5.21 9.11 -7.57
N LEU A 32 -5.63 9.02 -6.30
CA LEU A 32 -6.81 9.74 -5.80
C LEU A 32 -6.61 11.26 -5.80
N MET A 33 -5.35 11.69 -5.66
CA MET A 33 -4.95 13.09 -5.58
C MET A 33 -4.72 13.72 -6.96
N ALA A 34 -4.65 12.91 -8.01
CA ALA A 34 -4.41 13.38 -9.37
C ALA A 34 -5.51 14.34 -9.86
N SER A 35 -6.77 14.01 -9.59
CA SER A 35 -7.94 14.88 -9.71
C SER A 35 -9.13 14.26 -8.97
N LEU A 36 -10.06 15.08 -8.51
CA LEU A 36 -11.30 14.61 -7.88
C LEU A 36 -12.09 13.67 -8.78
N ASN A 37 -12.13 13.96 -10.09
CA ASN A 37 -12.81 13.08 -11.03
C ASN A 37 -12.17 11.69 -11.07
N PHE A 38 -10.84 11.62 -11.16
CA PHE A 38 -10.13 10.35 -11.16
C PHE A 38 -10.35 9.59 -9.85
N GLY A 39 -10.23 10.28 -8.71
CA GLY A 39 -10.49 9.67 -7.41
C GLY A 39 -11.89 9.08 -7.28
N ARG A 40 -12.92 9.78 -7.77
CA ARG A 40 -14.30 9.28 -7.79
C ARG A 40 -14.48 8.05 -8.69
N GLU A 41 -13.81 8.00 -9.84
CA GLU A 41 -13.88 6.84 -10.73
C GLU A 41 -13.11 5.62 -10.15
N ILE A 42 -12.00 5.86 -9.44
CA ILE A 42 -11.32 4.80 -8.65
C ILE A 42 -12.26 4.26 -7.57
N LEU A 43 -12.96 5.13 -6.85
CA LEU A 43 -13.90 4.73 -5.80
C LEU A 43 -15.04 3.88 -6.35
N LYS A 44 -15.62 4.27 -7.50
CA LYS A 44 -16.62 3.44 -8.19
C LYS A 44 -16.06 2.05 -8.56
N THR A 45 -14.84 2.01 -9.05
CA THR A 45 -14.15 0.76 -9.40
C THR A 45 -13.90 -0.10 -8.15
N LEU A 46 -13.55 0.51 -7.03
CA LEU A 46 -13.42 -0.18 -5.73
C LEU A 46 -14.72 -0.91 -5.38
N TYR A 47 -15.86 -0.23 -5.46
CA TYR A 47 -17.15 -0.84 -5.12
C TYR A 47 -17.51 -1.99 -6.05
N LEU A 48 -17.23 -1.88 -7.35
CA LEU A 48 -17.42 -2.99 -8.29
C LEU A 48 -16.60 -4.23 -7.89
N PHE A 49 -15.33 -4.05 -7.53
CA PHE A 49 -14.49 -5.15 -7.06
C PHE A 49 -14.98 -5.73 -5.73
N GLN A 50 -15.47 -4.89 -4.82
CA GLN A 50 -16.05 -5.36 -3.56
C GLN A 50 -17.31 -6.20 -3.77
N GLU A 51 -18.20 -5.80 -4.67
CA GLU A 51 -19.41 -6.57 -5.03
C GLU A 51 -19.05 -7.95 -5.58
N GLN A 52 -17.93 -8.05 -6.29
CA GLN A 52 -17.39 -9.33 -6.80
C GLN A 52 -16.71 -10.18 -5.70
N GLY A 53 -16.43 -9.61 -4.53
CA GLY A 53 -15.71 -10.28 -3.45
C GLY A 53 -14.18 -10.18 -3.54
N THR A 54 -13.66 -9.33 -4.43
CA THR A 54 -12.24 -9.01 -4.51
C THR A 54 -11.82 -8.18 -3.30
N ARG A 55 -10.69 -8.52 -2.69
CA ARG A 55 -10.16 -7.75 -1.54
C ARG A 55 -9.48 -6.47 -2.02
N ILE A 56 -9.73 -5.39 -1.31
CA ILE A 56 -9.11 -4.09 -1.59
C ILE A 56 -7.85 -3.94 -0.77
N SER A 57 -6.76 -3.56 -1.43
CA SER A 57 -5.50 -3.18 -0.82
C SER A 57 -5.21 -1.71 -1.11
N PHE A 58 -4.78 -0.95 -0.12
CA PHE A 58 -4.58 0.49 -0.23
C PHE A 58 -3.26 0.94 0.40
N ASP A 59 -2.43 1.60 -0.38
CA ASP A 59 -1.34 2.44 0.09
C ASP A 59 -1.73 3.91 -0.07
N PRO A 60 -1.93 4.67 1.02
CA PRO A 60 -2.31 6.08 0.94
C PRO A 60 -1.33 6.94 0.14
N ASN A 61 -0.04 6.70 0.27
CA ASN A 61 1.04 7.40 -0.45
C ASN A 61 0.72 8.90 -0.60
N VAL A 62 0.42 9.56 0.55
CA VAL A 62 -0.07 10.92 0.59
C VAL A 62 1.00 11.89 0.12
N ARG A 63 0.64 12.73 -0.85
CA ARG A 63 1.46 13.82 -1.35
C ARG A 63 0.84 15.15 -0.94
N MET A 64 1.40 15.78 0.09
CA MET A 64 0.84 17.02 0.66
C MET A 64 0.69 18.14 -0.38
N GLU A 65 1.63 18.20 -1.33
CA GLU A 65 1.62 19.12 -2.45
C GLU A 65 0.47 18.88 -3.45
N MET A 66 -0.23 17.76 -3.37
CA MET A 66 -1.38 17.44 -4.20
C MET A 66 -2.71 17.55 -3.45
N MET A 67 -2.67 17.88 -2.16
CA MET A 67 -3.86 17.98 -1.29
C MET A 67 -4.50 19.37 -1.36
N HIS A 68 -4.79 19.84 -2.59
CA HIS A 68 -5.32 21.19 -2.81
C HIS A 68 -6.80 21.35 -2.44
N GLU A 69 -7.55 20.26 -2.40
CA GLU A 69 -9.00 20.28 -2.16
C GLU A 69 -9.35 19.40 -0.95
N PRO A 70 -10.16 19.88 0.01
CA PRO A 70 -10.57 19.10 1.18
C PRO A 70 -11.27 17.78 0.84
N GLU A 71 -11.95 17.70 -0.31
CA GLU A 71 -12.63 16.52 -0.81
C GLU A 71 -11.65 15.38 -1.12
N VAL A 72 -10.40 15.67 -1.47
CA VAL A 72 -9.38 14.65 -1.71
C VAL A 72 -9.12 13.83 -0.43
N MET A 73 -9.03 14.49 0.73
CA MET A 73 -8.87 13.78 2.01
C MET A 73 -10.10 12.90 2.32
N ASN A 74 -11.30 13.35 1.96
CA ASN A 74 -12.50 12.53 2.14
C ASN A 74 -12.44 11.26 1.27
N LEU A 75 -11.98 11.36 0.02
CA LEU A 75 -11.76 10.20 -0.85
C LEU A 75 -10.70 9.25 -0.26
N VAL A 76 -9.58 9.78 0.21
CA VAL A 76 -8.53 8.99 0.86
C VAL A 76 -9.08 8.22 2.07
N LYS A 77 -9.84 8.89 2.94
CA LYS A 77 -10.49 8.26 4.09
C LYS A 77 -11.49 7.20 3.67
N GLU A 78 -12.31 7.49 2.67
CA GLU A 78 -13.33 6.56 2.17
C GLU A 78 -12.69 5.30 1.63
N VAL A 79 -11.63 5.40 0.81
CA VAL A 79 -10.88 4.24 0.33
C VAL A 79 -10.22 3.49 1.50
N PHE A 80 -9.60 4.22 2.45
CA PHE A 80 -8.93 3.62 3.60
C PHE A 80 -9.90 2.75 4.44
N PHE A 81 -11.06 3.33 4.82
CA PHE A 81 -12.02 2.62 5.66
C PHE A 81 -12.84 1.54 4.92
N ASN A 82 -12.72 1.50 3.59
CA ASN A 82 -13.32 0.46 2.75
C ASN A 82 -12.29 -0.58 2.25
N SER A 83 -11.06 -0.58 2.76
CA SER A 83 -10.02 -1.53 2.36
C SER A 83 -9.82 -2.62 3.42
N GLU A 84 -9.54 -3.86 2.97
CA GLU A 84 -9.20 -4.99 3.82
C GLU A 84 -7.73 -4.99 4.23
N ILE A 85 -6.85 -4.42 3.39
CA ILE A 85 -5.42 -4.30 3.64
C ILE A 85 -5.02 -2.84 3.45
N CYS A 86 -4.42 -2.22 4.46
CA CYS A 86 -3.87 -0.87 4.36
C CYS A 86 -2.38 -0.86 4.71
N MET A 87 -1.60 -0.13 3.93
CA MET A 87 -0.13 -0.08 4.06
C MET A 87 0.41 1.36 4.17
N PRO A 88 -0.10 2.16 5.12
CA PRO A 88 0.33 3.56 5.29
C PRO A 88 1.70 3.69 5.93
N GLY A 89 2.33 4.84 5.74
CA GLY A 89 3.36 5.37 6.64
C GLY A 89 2.77 5.86 7.97
N VAL A 90 3.62 6.01 9.00
CA VAL A 90 3.17 6.46 10.34
C VAL A 90 2.44 7.81 10.28
N SER A 91 3.02 8.81 9.63
CA SER A 91 2.42 10.15 9.50
C SER A 91 1.13 10.15 8.69
N GLU A 92 1.05 9.31 7.68
CA GLU A 92 -0.16 9.16 6.86
C GLU A 92 -1.31 8.56 7.66
N LEU A 93 -1.03 7.51 8.43
CA LEU A 93 -2.04 6.90 9.30
C LEU A 93 -2.57 7.91 10.33
N GLN A 94 -1.68 8.69 10.97
CA GLN A 94 -2.06 9.75 11.90
C GLN A 94 -2.95 10.81 11.23
N MET A 95 -2.59 11.24 10.02
CA MET A 95 -3.36 12.21 9.25
C MET A 95 -4.75 11.69 8.87
N ILE A 96 -4.85 10.45 8.38
CA ILE A 96 -6.12 9.82 7.97
C ILE A 96 -7.05 9.67 9.16
N THR A 97 -6.51 9.21 10.29
CA THR A 97 -7.30 8.94 11.51
C THR A 97 -7.53 10.17 12.38
N GLY A 98 -6.74 11.24 12.18
CA GLY A 98 -6.78 12.44 13.01
C GLY A 98 -6.21 12.25 14.41
N LYS A 99 -5.37 11.22 14.63
CA LYS A 99 -4.75 10.92 15.92
C LYS A 99 -3.29 11.40 15.98
N SER A 100 -2.83 11.76 17.15
CA SER A 100 -1.48 12.28 17.36
C SER A 100 -0.44 11.20 17.65
N SER A 101 -0.84 10.03 18.15
CA SER A 101 0.06 8.89 18.38
C SER A 101 -0.21 7.75 17.41
N ALA A 102 0.83 6.96 17.10
CA ALA A 102 0.70 5.80 16.23
C ALA A 102 -0.22 4.73 16.84
N GLU A 103 -0.17 4.54 18.16
CA GLU A 103 -1.01 3.56 18.86
C GLU A 103 -2.50 3.91 18.77
N GLU A 104 -2.84 5.19 18.96
CA GLU A 104 -4.22 5.67 18.83
C GLU A 104 -4.69 5.58 17.38
N ALA A 105 -3.82 5.92 16.44
CA ALA A 105 -4.10 5.84 15.01
C ALA A 105 -4.37 4.40 14.57
N VAL A 106 -3.60 3.42 15.05
CA VAL A 106 -3.85 2.00 14.80
C VAL A 106 -5.20 1.56 15.38
N LYS A 107 -5.53 1.95 16.61
CA LYS A 107 -6.83 1.63 17.22
C LYS A 107 -7.98 2.23 16.42
N GLU A 108 -7.84 3.46 15.97
CA GLU A 108 -8.86 4.13 15.15
C GLU A 108 -9.02 3.46 13.79
N ALA A 109 -7.94 3.06 13.15
CA ALA A 109 -7.99 2.35 11.88
C ALA A 109 -8.85 1.08 11.95
N PHE A 110 -8.71 0.30 13.04
CA PHE A 110 -9.49 -0.92 13.26
C PHE A 110 -10.95 -0.68 13.69
N GLN A 111 -11.43 0.57 13.78
CA GLN A 111 -12.86 0.86 13.82
C GLN A 111 -13.52 0.57 12.46
N SER A 112 -12.77 0.58 11.35
CA SER A 112 -13.27 0.03 10.09
C SER A 112 -13.69 -1.43 10.28
N LYS A 113 -14.90 -1.77 9.82
CA LYS A 113 -15.37 -3.17 9.85
C LYS A 113 -14.67 -4.05 8.81
N ARG A 114 -14.02 -3.44 7.81
CA ARG A 114 -13.39 -4.14 6.70
C ARG A 114 -11.91 -4.40 6.93
N LEU A 115 -11.19 -3.50 7.58
CA LEU A 115 -9.75 -3.60 7.75
C LEU A 115 -9.37 -4.89 8.50
N GLU A 116 -8.65 -5.77 7.84
CA GLU A 116 -8.14 -7.02 8.39
C GLU A 116 -6.65 -6.95 8.71
N ILE A 117 -5.88 -6.29 7.84
CA ILE A 117 -4.42 -6.18 7.93
C ILE A 117 -4.01 -4.72 7.78
N LEU A 118 -3.26 -4.23 8.74
CA LEU A 118 -2.61 -2.92 8.69
C LEU A 118 -1.09 -3.13 8.72
N VAL A 119 -0.40 -2.69 7.68
CA VAL A 119 1.07 -2.66 7.62
C VAL A 119 1.52 -1.22 7.81
N LEU A 120 2.00 -0.89 8.98
CA LEU A 120 2.49 0.44 9.29
C LEU A 120 3.97 0.55 8.90
N LYS A 121 4.25 1.28 7.82
CA LYS A 121 5.61 1.49 7.29
C LYS A 121 6.30 2.63 8.06
N ASP A 122 7.56 2.43 8.46
CA ASP A 122 8.33 3.40 9.26
C ASP A 122 9.75 3.63 8.71
N GLY A 123 9.87 3.63 7.39
CA GLY A 123 11.11 3.90 6.68
C GLY A 123 12.26 3.00 7.14
N SER A 124 13.37 3.59 7.59
CA SER A 124 14.56 2.85 8.07
C SER A 124 14.32 2.07 9.36
N ARG A 125 13.21 2.28 10.06
CA ARG A 125 12.82 1.48 11.23
C ARG A 125 12.02 0.23 10.87
N GLY A 126 11.81 -0.02 9.59
CA GLY A 126 11.08 -1.18 9.08
C GLY A 126 9.59 -0.99 9.04
N SER A 127 8.85 -2.05 9.33
CA SER A 127 7.38 -2.02 9.32
C SER A 127 6.82 -2.84 10.48
N LYS A 128 5.60 -2.51 10.88
CA LYS A 128 4.86 -3.30 11.86
C LYS A 128 3.51 -3.70 11.28
N VAL A 129 3.25 -5.00 11.30
CA VAL A 129 1.97 -5.56 10.85
C VAL A 129 1.06 -5.72 12.06
N TYR A 130 -0.19 -5.35 11.89
CA TYR A 130 -1.27 -5.54 12.85
C TYR A 130 -2.42 -6.27 12.17
N THR A 131 -3.10 -7.15 12.89
CA THR A 131 -4.29 -7.84 12.40
C THR A 131 -5.52 -7.50 13.23
N ARG A 132 -6.69 -7.71 12.66
CA ARG A 132 -7.97 -7.52 13.36
C ARG A 132 -8.09 -8.41 14.61
N GLU A 133 -7.48 -9.59 14.60
CA GLU A 133 -7.47 -10.54 15.72
C GLU A 133 -6.51 -10.09 16.85
N GLY A 134 -5.89 -8.92 16.74
CA GLY A 134 -5.01 -8.35 17.75
C GLY A 134 -3.57 -8.86 17.72
N GLN A 135 -3.18 -9.61 16.69
CA GLN A 135 -1.79 -9.99 16.52
C GLN A 135 -0.99 -8.79 16.02
N SER A 136 0.27 -8.69 16.43
CA SER A 136 1.21 -7.74 15.85
C SER A 136 2.62 -8.28 15.87
N PHE A 137 3.41 -7.91 14.84
CA PHE A 137 4.82 -8.24 14.75
C PHE A 137 5.57 -7.17 13.96
N HIS A 138 6.85 -7.02 14.28
CA HIS A 138 7.74 -6.08 13.61
C HIS A 138 8.61 -6.83 12.59
N THR A 139 8.87 -6.19 11.46
CA THR A 139 9.84 -6.61 10.45
C THR A 139 10.84 -5.47 10.27
N GLY A 140 12.11 -5.75 10.51
CA GLY A 140 13.20 -4.79 10.33
C GLY A 140 13.50 -4.53 8.84
N VAL A 141 14.59 -3.83 8.60
CA VAL A 141 15.10 -3.52 7.26
C VAL A 141 16.32 -4.37 6.93
N TYR A 142 16.57 -4.58 5.66
CA TYR A 142 17.81 -5.18 5.19
C TYR A 142 18.89 -4.11 5.00
N LYS A 143 20.13 -4.42 5.42
CA LYS A 143 21.27 -3.51 5.24
C LYS A 143 21.60 -3.39 3.76
N ILE A 144 21.54 -2.16 3.28
CA ILE A 144 21.92 -1.80 1.91
C ILE A 144 22.73 -0.49 1.91
N HIS A 145 23.41 -0.23 0.82
CA HIS A 145 23.84 1.12 0.49
C HIS A 145 22.67 1.81 -0.23
N GLN A 146 21.95 2.65 0.49
CA GLN A 146 20.80 3.37 -0.09
C GLN A 146 21.28 4.38 -1.12
N VAL A 147 20.72 4.30 -2.33
CA VAL A 147 20.96 5.20 -3.45
C VAL A 147 19.77 6.13 -3.66
N ASP A 148 18.55 5.55 -3.80
CA ASP A 148 17.32 6.29 -4.01
C ASP A 148 16.15 5.52 -3.37
N ALA A 149 15.41 6.17 -2.47
CA ALA A 149 14.27 5.54 -1.81
C ALA A 149 12.97 5.58 -2.63
N THR A 150 12.98 6.23 -3.81
CA THR A 150 11.81 6.34 -4.68
C THR A 150 11.35 4.95 -5.12
N GLY A 151 10.05 4.64 -4.96
CA GLY A 151 9.48 3.34 -5.32
C GLY A 151 9.74 2.20 -4.33
N ALA A 152 10.50 2.42 -3.24
CA ALA A 152 10.76 1.39 -2.23
C ALA A 152 9.46 0.94 -1.53
N GLY A 153 8.53 1.87 -1.25
CA GLY A 153 7.19 1.58 -0.73
C GLY A 153 6.37 0.74 -1.70
N ASP A 154 6.34 1.14 -2.96
CA ASP A 154 5.59 0.44 -4.01
C ASP A 154 6.11 -0.99 -4.21
N SER A 155 7.44 -1.17 -4.18
CA SER A 155 8.11 -2.47 -4.25
C SER A 155 7.79 -3.34 -3.03
N PHE A 156 7.77 -2.73 -1.83
CA PHE A 156 7.33 -3.40 -0.61
C PHE A 156 5.90 -3.91 -0.75
N ASP A 157 4.97 -3.06 -1.16
CA ASP A 157 3.55 -3.38 -1.26
C ASP A 157 3.31 -4.50 -2.29
N ALA A 158 3.96 -4.42 -3.44
CA ALA A 158 3.89 -5.45 -4.47
C ALA A 158 4.38 -6.81 -3.95
N ALA A 159 5.55 -6.86 -3.32
CA ALA A 159 6.10 -8.11 -2.80
C ALA A 159 5.31 -8.66 -1.60
N PHE A 160 4.76 -7.80 -0.74
CA PHE A 160 3.86 -8.19 0.35
C PHE A 160 2.60 -8.87 -0.20
N LEU A 161 1.92 -8.25 -1.17
CA LEU A 161 0.73 -8.82 -1.81
C LEU A 161 1.05 -10.12 -2.57
N CYS A 162 2.20 -10.20 -3.24
CA CYS A 162 2.67 -11.45 -3.85
C CYS A 162 2.85 -12.56 -2.81
N GLY A 163 3.40 -12.25 -1.64
CA GLY A 163 3.50 -13.19 -0.53
C GLY A 163 2.14 -13.74 -0.09
N LEU A 164 1.14 -12.85 0.04
CA LEU A 164 -0.23 -13.26 0.40
C LEU A 164 -0.86 -14.13 -0.71
N LEU A 165 -0.66 -13.81 -1.97
CA LEU A 165 -1.13 -14.63 -3.11
C LEU A 165 -0.52 -16.03 -3.10
N GLN A 166 0.75 -16.13 -2.68
CA GLN A 166 1.46 -17.40 -2.51
C GLN A 166 1.09 -18.13 -1.21
N LYS A 167 0.12 -17.62 -0.44
CA LYS A 167 -0.31 -18.17 0.86
C LYS A 167 0.81 -18.25 1.90
N LYS A 168 1.78 -17.35 1.84
CA LYS A 168 2.80 -17.18 2.86
C LYS A 168 2.18 -16.62 4.14
N SER A 169 2.82 -16.85 5.28
CA SER A 169 2.46 -16.17 6.51
C SER A 169 2.63 -14.65 6.37
N LEU A 170 1.92 -13.87 7.18
CA LEU A 170 2.07 -12.41 7.19
C LEU A 170 3.50 -11.96 7.49
N GLN A 171 4.22 -12.72 8.34
CA GLN A 171 5.63 -12.45 8.62
C GLN A 171 6.53 -12.68 7.41
N GLU A 172 6.33 -13.78 6.67
CA GLU A 172 7.07 -14.05 5.44
C GLU A 172 6.74 -12.98 4.36
N ALA A 173 5.47 -12.64 4.19
CA ALA A 173 5.05 -11.59 3.26
C ALA A 173 5.69 -10.23 3.60
N ALA A 174 5.74 -9.85 4.89
CA ALA A 174 6.39 -8.62 5.33
C ALA A 174 7.91 -8.64 5.09
N ARG A 175 8.58 -9.79 5.28
CA ARG A 175 10.00 -9.95 4.94
C ARG A 175 10.24 -9.81 3.43
N MET A 176 9.36 -10.39 2.59
CA MET A 176 9.42 -10.20 1.14
C MET A 176 9.27 -8.74 0.76
N GLY A 177 8.31 -8.02 1.35
CA GLY A 177 8.14 -6.59 1.17
C GLY A 177 9.40 -5.80 1.56
N ALA A 178 9.93 -6.05 2.76
CA ALA A 178 11.14 -5.38 3.25
C ALA A 178 12.36 -5.64 2.33
N ALA A 179 12.53 -6.87 1.84
CA ALA A 179 13.61 -7.21 0.91
C ALA A 179 13.45 -6.51 -0.44
N ALA A 180 12.25 -6.51 -1.01
CA ALA A 180 11.99 -5.84 -2.29
C ALA A 180 12.19 -4.32 -2.18
N GLY A 181 11.67 -3.70 -1.11
CA GLY A 181 11.91 -2.28 -0.85
C GLY A 181 13.39 -1.92 -0.70
N ALA A 182 14.17 -2.77 -0.02
CA ALA A 182 15.61 -2.59 0.11
C ALA A 182 16.35 -2.74 -1.23
N LEU A 183 16.01 -3.76 -2.02
CA LEU A 183 16.59 -3.95 -3.37
C LEU A 183 16.30 -2.75 -4.26
N ASN A 184 15.09 -2.20 -4.21
CA ASN A 184 14.77 -1.00 -4.98
C ASN A 184 15.57 0.22 -4.49
N ALA A 185 15.64 0.43 -3.18
CA ALA A 185 16.35 1.57 -2.60
C ALA A 185 17.87 1.52 -2.83
N ALA A 186 18.44 0.39 -3.21
CA ALA A 186 19.85 0.23 -3.58
C ALA A 186 20.18 0.64 -5.02
N ALA A 187 19.16 0.96 -5.84
CA ALA A 187 19.32 1.44 -7.22
C ALA A 187 18.83 2.88 -7.38
N PHE A 188 19.14 3.53 -8.49
CA PHE A 188 18.69 4.89 -8.78
C PHE A 188 17.44 4.84 -9.66
N GLY A 189 16.31 5.29 -9.12
CA GLY A 189 15.03 5.34 -9.83
C GLY A 189 13.96 4.43 -9.22
N PRO A 190 12.69 4.66 -9.59
CA PRO A 190 11.56 4.05 -8.89
C PRO A 190 11.36 2.54 -9.14
N MET A 191 11.98 1.97 -10.20
CA MET A 191 11.79 0.57 -10.58
C MET A 191 13.12 -0.06 -11.10
N GLU A 192 14.25 0.54 -10.78
CA GLU A 192 15.56 0.13 -11.31
C GLU A 192 16.26 -0.91 -10.41
N GLY A 193 15.65 -1.26 -9.28
CA GLY A 193 16.13 -2.33 -8.41
C GLY A 193 16.07 -3.69 -9.09
N ASP A 194 17.08 -4.53 -8.83
CA ASP A 194 17.07 -5.94 -9.28
C ASP A 194 16.11 -6.76 -8.42
N ILE A 195 14.81 -6.60 -8.67
CA ILE A 195 13.74 -7.25 -7.93
C ILE A 195 13.20 -8.45 -8.71
N SER A 196 13.53 -9.63 -8.23
CA SER A 196 13.03 -10.90 -8.73
C SER A 196 12.72 -11.85 -7.56
N PRO A 197 11.98 -12.93 -7.77
CA PRO A 197 11.77 -13.95 -6.73
C PRO A 197 13.08 -14.48 -6.15
N ASP A 198 14.12 -14.61 -6.95
CA ASP A 198 15.42 -15.13 -6.52
C ASP A 198 16.23 -14.11 -5.74
N THR A 199 16.29 -12.84 -6.18
CA THR A 199 17.00 -11.77 -5.46
C THR A 199 16.34 -11.46 -4.12
N VAL A 200 15.00 -11.44 -4.06
CA VAL A 200 14.24 -11.29 -2.81
C VAL A 200 14.53 -12.46 -1.86
N ARG A 201 14.48 -13.70 -2.33
CA ARG A 201 14.82 -14.89 -1.52
C ARG A 201 16.25 -14.82 -1.00
N ASN A 202 17.22 -14.54 -1.87
CA ASN A 202 18.63 -14.43 -1.52
C ASN A 202 18.87 -13.34 -0.46
N MET A 203 18.17 -12.22 -0.54
CA MET A 203 18.27 -11.16 0.46
C MET A 203 17.71 -11.60 1.80
N ILE A 204 16.59 -12.32 1.82
CA ILE A 204 15.98 -12.85 3.05
C ILE A 204 16.91 -13.88 3.70
N GLU A 205 17.52 -14.78 2.91
CA GLU A 205 18.39 -15.86 3.42
C GLU A 205 19.76 -15.35 3.90
N LYS A 206 20.31 -14.32 3.26
CA LYS A 206 21.63 -13.75 3.58
C LYS A 206 21.54 -12.57 4.55
N GLY A 207 20.38 -11.92 4.62
CA GLY A 207 20.18 -10.74 5.41
C GLY A 207 19.76 -11.09 6.83
N GLU A 208 20.57 -10.73 7.83
CA GLU A 208 20.05 -10.50 9.16
C GLU A 208 19.19 -9.23 9.07
N GLY A 209 17.86 -9.41 9.08
CA GLY A 209 16.95 -8.29 9.31
C GLY A 209 17.26 -7.70 10.69
N ILE A 210 17.65 -6.44 10.72
CA ILE A 210 17.92 -5.70 11.96
C ILE A 210 16.60 -5.26 12.56
#